data_83098b33eb108c4685331a4839e5139a
#
_entry.id   83098b33eb108c4685331a4839e5139a
#
_cell.length_a   1.000
_cell.length_b   1.000
_cell.length_c   1.000
_cell.angle_alpha   90.00
_cell.angle_beta   90.00
_cell.angle_gamma   90.00
#
_symmetry.space_group_name_H-M   'P 1'
#
loop_
_entity.id
_entity.type
_entity.pdbx_description
1 polymer ?
#
loop_
_entity_poly.entity_id
_entity_poly.type
_entity_poly.pdbx_seq_one_letter_code
_entity_poly.pdbx_strand_id
1 'polypeptide(L)'
;MAYTVNAAFAQFIQDEVELDKMQTKTARNSRDWLLSNIENLAQNKKIPRLYGGKSIKHGSFARNTKIRPLDDIDLMVCYSGTGGVYHIVEENECYTISFSNGIQVLSNLCDEQGMLNSRKVIENLKGALADISGYAKADIHRNQEAATLQLTSYPWNFDIVPCFMTTSDFYLIPDGKGNWKKTDPRIDQQRITKINQANNGQLLGLMRLMKYWKKQKWGNRISSYMFETMILDYMDCHSLSGFISQDVSSLLAYLSNAIKMPVYDYKNIQGNLNTLSIADKKELAAIAKNDWTLAFQAIIRNTDRFENISTAISLWKKIFGDKFPNYGK
;
A
#
# COMPACT_ATOMS: atom_id res chain seq x y z
N MET A 1 -15.29 3.05 27.03
CA MET A 1 -15.40 1.91 27.99
C MET A 1 -15.92 0.68 27.27
N ALA A 2 -15.19 -0.41 27.28
CA ALA A 2 -15.47 -1.62 26.52
C ALA A 2 -16.26 -2.65 27.35
N TYR A 3 -17.58 -2.52 27.38
CA TYR A 3 -18.47 -3.48 28.09
C TYR A 3 -18.99 -4.60 27.18
N THR A 4 -18.70 -4.56 25.89
CA THR A 4 -18.99 -5.61 24.93
C THR A 4 -17.79 -5.85 24.02
N VAL A 5 -17.71 -7.03 23.41
CA VAL A 5 -16.65 -7.35 22.43
C VAL A 5 -16.67 -6.37 21.25
N ASN A 6 -17.84 -6.01 20.74
CA ASN A 6 -17.94 -5.04 19.63
C ASN A 6 -17.45 -3.65 20.05
N ALA A 7 -17.77 -3.19 21.27
CA ALA A 7 -17.27 -1.91 21.78
C ALA A 7 -15.74 -1.93 21.94
N ALA A 8 -15.16 -3.04 22.39
CA ALA A 8 -13.72 -3.22 22.48
C ALA A 8 -13.04 -3.13 21.11
N PHE A 9 -13.57 -3.81 20.11
CA PHE A 9 -13.07 -3.69 18.72
C PHE A 9 -13.20 -2.27 18.17
N ALA A 10 -14.35 -1.63 18.36
CA ALA A 10 -14.57 -0.28 17.86
C ALA A 10 -13.58 0.72 18.47
N GLN A 11 -13.40 0.67 19.78
CA GLN A 11 -12.43 1.49 20.51
C GLN A 11 -11.01 1.20 20.01
N PHE A 12 -10.60 -0.06 19.94
CA PHE A 12 -9.28 -0.46 19.50
C PHE A 12 -8.96 0.00 18.06
N ILE A 13 -9.91 -0.18 17.15
CA ILE A 13 -9.76 0.23 15.76
C ILE A 13 -9.56 1.75 15.68
N GLN A 14 -10.39 2.51 16.38
CA GLN A 14 -10.30 3.98 16.40
C GLN A 14 -8.99 4.48 17.01
N ASP A 15 -8.58 3.92 18.16
CA ASP A 15 -7.48 4.47 18.94
C ASP A 15 -6.10 4.01 18.45
N GLU A 16 -5.99 2.76 17.93
CA GLU A 16 -4.70 2.13 17.66
C GLU A 16 -4.47 1.77 16.18
N VAL A 17 -5.53 1.56 15.41
CA VAL A 17 -5.42 1.04 14.04
C VAL A 17 -5.60 2.13 13.00
N GLU A 18 -6.69 2.88 13.08
CA GLU A 18 -7.03 3.90 12.09
C GLU A 18 -6.15 5.14 12.21
N LEU A 19 -5.88 5.77 11.08
CA LEU A 19 -5.20 7.06 11.06
C LEU A 19 -6.04 8.13 11.76
N ASP A 20 -5.39 9.05 12.43
CA ASP A 20 -6.04 10.23 12.96
C ASP A 20 -6.69 11.05 11.84
N LYS A 21 -7.93 11.50 12.05
CA LYS A 21 -8.72 12.22 11.04
C LYS A 21 -8.12 13.57 10.67
N MET A 22 -7.59 14.31 11.65
CA MET A 22 -6.97 15.63 11.40
C MET A 22 -5.63 15.46 10.70
N GLN A 23 -4.81 14.50 11.14
CA GLN A 23 -3.56 14.16 10.46
C GLN A 23 -3.81 13.71 9.01
N THR A 24 -4.83 12.88 8.78
CA THR A 24 -5.22 12.43 7.44
C THR A 24 -5.63 13.61 6.54
N LYS A 25 -6.39 14.58 7.07
CA LYS A 25 -6.78 15.80 6.33
C LYS A 25 -5.55 16.63 5.98
N THR A 26 -4.66 16.86 6.94
CA THR A 26 -3.40 17.59 6.72
C THR A 26 -2.53 16.91 5.67
N ALA A 27 -2.40 15.58 5.72
CA ALA A 27 -1.63 14.80 4.76
C ALA A 27 -2.20 14.89 3.34
N ARG A 28 -3.52 14.86 3.20
CA ARG A 28 -4.19 15.07 1.90
C ARG A 28 -3.93 16.47 1.35
N ASN A 29 -4.03 17.50 2.17
CA ASN A 29 -3.74 18.87 1.75
C ASN A 29 -2.27 19.03 1.34
N SER A 30 -1.34 18.49 2.13
CA SER A 30 0.10 18.52 1.83
C SER A 30 0.41 17.79 0.51
N ARG A 31 -0.22 16.64 0.27
CA ARG A 31 -0.10 15.89 -0.99
C ARG A 31 -0.63 16.71 -2.19
N ASP A 32 -1.80 17.31 -2.05
CA ASP A 32 -2.42 18.04 -3.15
C ASP A 32 -1.64 19.33 -3.46
N TRP A 33 -1.04 19.97 -2.44
CA TRP A 33 -0.10 21.07 -2.61
C TRP A 33 1.18 20.62 -3.35
N LEU A 34 1.75 19.46 -3.00
CA LEU A 34 2.88 18.88 -3.71
C LEU A 34 2.56 18.64 -5.19
N LEU A 35 1.41 18.03 -5.48
CA LEU A 35 0.99 17.77 -6.87
C LEU A 35 0.85 19.07 -7.68
N SER A 36 0.30 20.15 -7.12
CA SER A 36 0.23 21.46 -7.77
C SER A 36 1.61 22.04 -8.06
N ASN A 37 2.57 21.85 -7.14
CA ASN A 37 3.96 22.29 -7.40
C ASN A 37 4.64 21.46 -8.49
N ILE A 38 4.39 20.16 -8.56
CA ILE A 38 4.89 19.29 -9.65
C ILE A 38 4.32 19.74 -11.00
N GLU A 39 3.04 20.12 -11.07
CA GLU A 39 2.44 20.70 -12.28
C GLU A 39 3.15 21.99 -12.69
N ASN A 40 3.44 22.88 -11.75
CA ASN A 40 4.19 24.12 -12.00
C ASN A 40 5.63 23.84 -12.50
N LEU A 41 6.31 22.83 -11.93
CA LEU A 41 7.64 22.43 -12.40
C LEU A 41 7.60 21.96 -13.87
N ALA A 42 6.57 21.20 -14.26
CA ALA A 42 6.40 20.74 -15.64
C ALA A 42 6.07 21.89 -16.60
N GLN A 43 5.21 22.85 -16.20
CA GLN A 43 4.90 24.05 -16.98
C GLN A 43 6.13 24.91 -17.20
N ASN A 44 7.01 25.01 -16.20
CA ASN A 44 8.28 25.73 -16.28
C ASN A 44 9.43 24.92 -16.92
N LYS A 45 9.14 23.77 -17.49
CA LYS A 45 10.10 22.87 -18.18
C LYS A 45 11.28 22.41 -17.27
N LYS A 46 11.10 22.41 -15.97
CA LYS A 46 12.08 21.87 -15.00
C LYS A 46 12.10 20.33 -14.99
N ILE A 47 10.94 19.73 -15.28
CA ILE A 47 10.74 18.29 -15.47
C ILE A 47 10.01 18.05 -16.80
N PRO A 48 9.97 16.82 -17.31
CA PRO A 48 9.18 16.50 -18.51
C PRO A 48 7.71 16.88 -18.34
N ARG A 49 7.06 17.22 -19.48
CA ARG A 49 5.64 17.55 -19.51
C ARG A 49 4.82 16.42 -18.91
N LEU A 50 3.83 16.74 -18.08
CA LEU A 50 2.91 15.76 -17.53
C LEU A 50 1.91 15.26 -18.57
N TYR A 51 1.53 14.01 -18.47
CA TYR A 51 0.42 13.45 -19.23
C TYR A 51 -0.88 13.69 -18.43
N GLY A 52 -1.68 14.65 -18.89
CA GLY A 52 -2.86 15.11 -18.17
C GLY A 52 -3.82 13.97 -17.77
N GLY A 53 -4.22 13.95 -16.50
CA GLY A 53 -5.15 12.98 -15.94
C GLY A 53 -4.61 11.55 -15.78
N LYS A 54 -3.30 11.30 -16.04
CA LYS A 54 -2.70 9.96 -15.94
C LYS A 54 -1.81 9.76 -14.71
N SER A 55 -1.52 10.80 -13.95
CA SER A 55 -0.88 10.66 -12.64
C SER A 55 -1.81 9.96 -11.64
N ILE A 56 -1.25 9.13 -10.76
CA ILE A 56 -2.02 8.27 -9.86
C ILE A 56 -1.61 8.50 -8.41
N LYS A 57 -2.59 8.70 -7.54
CA LYS A 57 -2.45 8.53 -6.09
C LYS A 57 -2.57 7.03 -5.82
N HIS A 58 -1.50 6.40 -5.34
CA HIS A 58 -1.49 4.94 -5.14
C HIS A 58 -1.03 4.55 -3.72
N GLY A 59 -0.68 3.29 -3.50
CA GLY A 59 -0.25 2.81 -2.19
C GLY A 59 -1.38 2.67 -1.17
N SER A 60 -1.00 2.35 0.05
CA SER A 60 -1.96 2.04 1.12
C SER A 60 -2.77 3.25 1.60
N PHE A 61 -2.17 4.46 1.55
CA PHE A 61 -2.87 5.70 1.91
C PHE A 61 -4.00 6.03 0.92
N ALA A 62 -3.73 5.90 -0.38
CA ALA A 62 -4.73 6.15 -1.42
C ALA A 62 -5.87 5.12 -1.40
N ARG A 63 -5.56 3.84 -1.13
CA ARG A 63 -6.56 2.77 -1.01
C ARG A 63 -7.32 2.77 0.32
N ASN A 64 -6.99 3.70 1.25
CA ASN A 64 -7.54 3.73 2.62
C ASN A 64 -7.28 2.44 3.43
N THR A 65 -6.18 1.74 3.15
CA THR A 65 -5.71 0.56 3.89
C THR A 65 -4.49 0.85 4.76
N LYS A 66 -4.04 2.11 4.84
CA LYS A 66 -2.95 2.53 5.73
C LYS A 66 -3.38 2.44 7.19
N ILE A 67 -2.50 1.94 8.02
CA ILE A 67 -2.63 1.90 9.48
C ILE A 67 -1.64 2.87 10.14
N ARG A 68 -1.83 3.15 11.42
CA ARG A 68 -0.90 3.97 12.21
C ARG A 68 0.50 3.31 12.31
N PRO A 69 1.57 4.14 12.27
CA PRO A 69 1.58 5.56 11.95
C PRO A 69 1.40 5.83 10.45
N LEU A 70 1.01 7.05 10.09
CA LEU A 70 1.15 7.52 8.73
C LEU A 70 2.62 7.90 8.51
N ASP A 71 3.34 7.11 7.73
CA ASP A 71 4.79 7.23 7.50
C ASP A 71 5.14 7.45 6.03
N ASP A 72 4.28 7.04 5.06
CA ASP A 72 4.50 7.21 3.63
C ASP A 72 3.21 7.55 2.87
N ILE A 73 3.36 8.29 1.79
CA ILE A 73 2.31 8.62 0.82
C ILE A 73 2.89 8.44 -0.58
N ASP A 74 2.32 7.49 -1.31
CA ASP A 74 2.81 7.08 -2.62
C ASP A 74 2.12 7.85 -3.75
N LEU A 75 2.89 8.34 -4.71
CA LEU A 75 2.41 9.07 -5.88
C LEU A 75 3.10 8.54 -7.15
N MET A 76 2.35 8.35 -8.21
CA MET A 76 2.89 8.17 -9.54
C MET A 76 2.66 9.42 -10.37
N VAL A 77 3.74 10.05 -10.83
CA VAL A 77 3.72 11.25 -11.66
C VAL A 77 3.94 10.82 -13.11
N CYS A 78 2.89 10.91 -13.91
CA CYS A 78 2.92 10.42 -15.28
C CYS A 78 3.39 11.50 -16.24
N TYR A 79 4.53 11.25 -16.89
CA TYR A 79 5.07 12.10 -17.95
C TYR A 79 4.48 11.76 -19.31
N SER A 80 4.39 12.75 -20.18
CA SER A 80 4.02 12.55 -21.57
C SER A 80 5.15 11.83 -22.31
N GLY A 81 4.85 10.64 -22.80
CA GLY A 81 5.74 9.85 -23.64
C GLY A 81 5.56 10.09 -25.14
N THR A 82 5.00 11.24 -25.55
CA THR A 82 4.72 11.54 -26.97
C THR A 82 5.99 11.35 -27.82
N GLY A 83 5.89 10.49 -28.84
CA GLY A 83 7.02 10.13 -29.71
C GLY A 83 7.98 9.11 -29.11
N GLY A 84 7.70 8.59 -27.93
CA GLY A 84 8.46 7.51 -27.30
C GLY A 84 7.98 6.13 -27.75
N VAL A 85 8.93 5.22 -27.85
CA VAL A 85 8.69 3.79 -28.14
C VAL A 85 9.29 2.99 -27.01
N TYR A 86 8.52 2.09 -26.44
CA TYR A 86 9.04 1.13 -25.46
C TYR A 86 9.41 -0.17 -26.14
N HIS A 87 10.46 -0.82 -25.66
CA HIS A 87 10.94 -2.11 -26.12
C HIS A 87 10.94 -3.07 -24.93
N ILE A 88 10.50 -4.30 -25.17
CA ILE A 88 10.49 -5.37 -24.18
C ILE A 88 11.85 -6.04 -24.23
N VAL A 89 12.58 -6.01 -23.14
CA VAL A 89 13.85 -6.76 -22.95
C VAL A 89 13.54 -8.07 -22.24
N GLU A 90 12.75 -8.00 -21.17
CA GLU A 90 12.23 -9.14 -20.41
C GLU A 90 10.79 -8.84 -20.00
N GLU A 91 9.86 -9.73 -20.38
CA GLU A 91 8.42 -9.49 -20.18
C GLU A 91 8.10 -9.25 -18.70
N ASN A 92 7.35 -8.19 -18.44
CA ASN A 92 6.97 -7.66 -17.12
C ASN A 92 8.12 -7.14 -16.24
N GLU A 93 9.38 -7.48 -16.49
CA GLU A 93 10.50 -7.17 -15.61
C GLU A 93 11.41 -6.06 -16.14
N CYS A 94 11.72 -6.07 -17.44
CA CYS A 94 12.67 -5.13 -18.02
C CYS A 94 12.18 -4.56 -19.36
N TYR A 95 12.07 -3.24 -19.39
CA TYR A 95 11.69 -2.45 -20.56
C TYR A 95 12.70 -1.33 -20.76
N THR A 96 12.93 -0.94 -22.02
CA THR A 96 13.64 0.28 -22.39
C THR A 96 12.70 1.23 -23.13
N ILE A 97 12.98 2.53 -23.08
CA ILE A 97 12.21 3.56 -23.78
C ILE A 97 13.18 4.37 -24.63
N SER A 98 12.87 4.51 -25.92
CA SER A 98 13.60 5.39 -26.84
C SER A 98 12.70 6.51 -27.33
N PHE A 99 13.29 7.63 -27.74
CA PHE A 99 12.59 8.74 -28.36
C PHE A 99 13.22 9.06 -29.70
N SER A 100 12.44 9.10 -30.76
CA SER A 100 12.85 9.69 -32.02
C SER A 100 12.93 11.22 -31.83
N ASN A 101 14.03 11.82 -32.23
CA ASN A 101 14.46 13.21 -32.07
C ASN A 101 13.35 14.26 -31.82
N GLY A 102 13.53 15.10 -30.80
CA GLY A 102 12.80 16.36 -30.69
C GLY A 102 12.27 16.79 -29.32
N ILE A 103 12.26 15.94 -28.28
CA ILE A 103 11.83 16.36 -26.94
C ILE A 103 13.06 16.64 -26.08
N GLN A 104 13.55 17.87 -26.12
CA GLN A 104 14.84 18.28 -25.53
C GLN A 104 15.00 17.89 -24.05
N VAL A 105 13.94 17.97 -23.21
CA VAL A 105 14.02 17.63 -21.80
C VAL A 105 14.23 16.12 -21.61
N LEU A 106 13.57 15.27 -22.41
CA LEU A 106 13.71 13.82 -22.32
C LEU A 106 15.01 13.32 -22.96
N SER A 107 15.49 13.94 -24.05
CA SER A 107 16.76 13.55 -24.68
C SER A 107 17.96 13.78 -23.76
N ASN A 108 17.94 14.78 -22.91
CA ASN A 108 18.99 15.01 -21.90
C ASN A 108 19.02 13.92 -20.80
N LEU A 109 17.95 13.15 -20.67
CA LEU A 109 17.81 12.06 -19.68
C LEU A 109 18.12 10.69 -20.29
N CYS A 110 18.45 10.63 -21.57
CA CYS A 110 18.87 9.39 -22.23
C CYS A 110 20.33 9.02 -21.90
N ASP A 111 20.65 7.76 -22.06
CA ASP A 111 22.02 7.27 -22.04
C ASP A 111 22.73 7.48 -23.41
N GLU A 112 23.94 6.94 -23.53
CA GLU A 112 24.74 7.06 -24.76
C GLU A 112 24.16 6.28 -25.94
N GLN A 113 23.29 5.32 -25.68
CA GLN A 113 22.56 4.52 -26.67
C GLN A 113 21.23 5.17 -27.08
N GLY A 114 20.89 6.34 -26.53
CA GLY A 114 19.63 7.05 -26.81
C GLY A 114 18.43 6.46 -26.04
N MET A 115 18.64 5.55 -25.08
CA MET A 115 17.58 5.01 -24.23
C MET A 115 17.36 5.89 -23.00
N LEU A 116 16.09 6.14 -22.67
CA LEU A 116 15.71 6.94 -21.50
C LEU A 116 16.14 6.23 -20.21
N ASN A 117 17.07 6.83 -19.50
CA ASN A 117 17.59 6.27 -18.26
C ASN A 117 16.71 6.64 -17.07
N SER A 118 16.05 5.66 -16.46
CA SER A 118 15.10 5.87 -15.37
C SER A 118 15.75 6.52 -14.12
N ARG A 119 17.03 6.26 -13.86
CA ARG A 119 17.76 6.92 -12.77
C ARG A 119 17.94 8.42 -13.03
N LYS A 120 18.30 8.80 -14.27
CA LYS A 120 18.40 10.22 -14.65
C LYS A 120 17.06 10.93 -14.53
N VAL A 121 15.95 10.24 -14.85
CA VAL A 121 14.59 10.78 -14.68
C VAL A 121 14.26 11.02 -13.21
N ILE A 122 14.60 10.09 -12.31
CA ILE A 122 14.41 10.29 -10.85
C ILE A 122 15.29 11.43 -10.34
N GLU A 123 16.57 11.50 -10.75
CA GLU A 123 17.49 12.58 -10.33
C GLU A 123 17.03 13.96 -10.85
N ASN A 124 16.49 14.03 -12.07
CA ASN A 124 15.88 15.27 -12.58
C ASN A 124 14.68 15.71 -11.72
N LEU A 125 13.78 14.78 -11.41
CA LEU A 125 12.64 15.07 -10.53
C LEU A 125 13.11 15.52 -9.14
N LYS A 126 14.05 14.80 -8.55
CA LYS A 126 14.66 15.13 -7.24
C LYS A 126 15.25 16.54 -7.23
N GLY A 127 16.05 16.89 -8.25
CA GLY A 127 16.62 18.22 -8.38
C GLY A 127 15.56 19.32 -8.51
N ALA A 128 14.55 19.09 -9.32
CA ALA A 128 13.45 20.02 -9.48
C ALA A 128 12.60 20.22 -8.21
N LEU A 129 12.38 19.16 -7.43
CA LEU A 129 11.68 19.24 -6.14
C LEU A 129 12.46 20.13 -5.13
N ALA A 130 13.79 20.08 -5.16
CA ALA A 130 14.62 20.91 -4.29
C ALA A 130 14.50 22.42 -4.61
N ASP A 131 14.13 22.78 -5.83
CA ASP A 131 13.88 24.18 -6.24
C ASP A 131 12.56 24.75 -5.66
N ILE A 132 11.70 23.94 -5.09
CA ILE A 132 10.44 24.39 -4.47
C ILE A 132 10.76 25.06 -3.14
N SER A 133 10.45 26.36 -3.00
CA SER A 133 10.81 27.16 -1.81
C SER A 133 10.36 26.55 -0.47
N GLY A 134 9.21 25.87 -0.46
CA GLY A 134 8.70 25.17 0.72
C GLY A 134 9.48 23.92 1.11
N TYR A 135 10.38 23.42 0.27
CA TYR A 135 11.17 22.21 0.49
C TYR A 135 12.68 22.46 0.69
N ALA A 136 13.08 23.71 0.88
CA ALA A 136 14.49 24.08 1.05
C ALA A 136 15.20 23.37 2.22
N LYS A 137 14.44 22.89 3.21
CA LYS A 137 14.97 22.13 4.37
C LYS A 137 14.56 20.64 4.34
N ALA A 138 13.94 20.17 3.27
CA ALA A 138 13.53 18.79 3.13
C ALA A 138 14.74 17.91 2.78
N ASP A 139 14.73 16.66 3.25
CA ASP A 139 15.62 15.64 2.72
C ASP A 139 14.97 15.03 1.47
N ILE A 140 15.66 15.14 0.34
CA ILE A 140 15.20 14.61 -0.94
C ILE A 140 16.26 13.67 -1.49
N HIS A 141 15.95 12.39 -1.54
CA HIS A 141 16.87 11.37 -2.03
C HIS A 141 16.17 10.39 -2.99
N ARG A 142 16.97 9.67 -3.76
CA ARG A 142 16.48 8.58 -4.58
C ARG A 142 16.41 7.30 -3.74
N ASN A 143 15.27 6.64 -3.77
CA ASN A 143 15.07 5.34 -3.18
C ASN A 143 14.43 4.40 -4.21
N GLN A 144 15.24 3.48 -4.75
CA GLN A 144 14.82 2.52 -5.79
C GLN A 144 14.09 3.19 -6.97
N GLU A 145 12.76 3.05 -7.06
CA GLU A 145 11.89 3.56 -8.13
C GLU A 145 11.44 5.01 -7.93
N ALA A 146 11.66 5.57 -6.74
CA ALA A 146 11.08 6.84 -6.33
C ALA A 146 12.10 7.93 -6.02
N ALA A 147 11.68 9.19 -6.16
CA ALA A 147 12.21 10.31 -5.43
C ALA A 147 11.45 10.42 -4.10
N THR A 148 12.13 10.15 -2.99
CA THR A 148 11.58 10.26 -1.64
C THR A 148 11.79 11.67 -1.13
N LEU A 149 10.70 12.34 -0.75
CA LEU A 149 10.69 13.67 -0.16
C LEU A 149 10.29 13.56 1.30
N GLN A 150 11.23 13.81 2.21
CA GLN A 150 11.02 13.83 3.65
C GLN A 150 10.94 15.26 4.17
N LEU A 151 9.77 15.64 4.68
CA LEU A 151 9.55 16.96 5.24
C LEU A 151 9.91 16.98 6.72
N THR A 152 10.59 18.05 7.17
CA THR A 152 10.90 18.23 8.60
C THR A 152 9.68 18.56 9.44
N SER A 153 8.61 19.07 8.83
CA SER A 153 7.39 19.53 9.50
C SER A 153 6.32 18.42 9.66
N TYR A 154 6.49 17.26 9.03
CA TYR A 154 5.51 16.18 9.07
C TYR A 154 6.19 14.82 9.28
N PRO A 155 5.51 13.86 9.92
CA PRO A 155 6.07 12.53 10.19
C PRO A 155 6.01 11.58 8.99
N TRP A 156 5.44 11.99 7.85
CA TRP A 156 5.35 11.16 6.65
C TRP A 156 6.28 11.65 5.54
N ASN A 157 6.69 10.71 4.70
CA ASN A 157 7.41 10.95 3.46
C ASN A 157 6.45 10.93 2.27
N PHE A 158 6.88 11.52 1.16
CA PHE A 158 6.27 11.30 -0.14
C PHE A 158 7.22 10.47 -1.00
N ASP A 159 6.74 9.32 -1.49
CA ASP A 159 7.44 8.53 -2.49
C ASP A 159 6.84 8.84 -3.86
N ILE A 160 7.60 9.56 -4.68
CA ILE A 160 7.17 10.10 -5.95
C ILE A 160 7.83 9.29 -7.07
N VAL A 161 7.05 8.44 -7.73
CA VAL A 161 7.51 7.56 -8.79
C VAL A 161 7.20 8.20 -10.14
N PRO A 162 8.20 8.61 -10.92
CA PRO A 162 7.97 9.04 -12.30
C PRO A 162 7.54 7.84 -13.16
N CYS A 163 6.57 8.04 -14.05
CA CYS A 163 6.07 6.94 -14.86
C CYS A 163 5.65 7.41 -16.26
N PHE A 164 5.46 6.45 -17.16
CA PHE A 164 4.88 6.65 -18.48
C PHE A 164 3.70 5.72 -18.66
N MET A 165 2.62 6.25 -19.24
CA MET A 165 1.48 5.46 -19.65
C MET A 165 1.68 4.98 -21.08
N THR A 166 1.58 3.69 -21.32
CA THR A 166 1.72 3.09 -22.65
C THR A 166 0.41 3.11 -23.43
N THR A 167 0.50 2.95 -24.74
CA THR A 167 -0.66 2.75 -25.62
C THR A 167 -1.36 1.41 -25.37
N SER A 168 -0.67 0.45 -24.76
CA SER A 168 -1.24 -0.84 -24.34
C SER A 168 -1.89 -0.78 -22.95
N ASP A 169 -2.16 0.42 -22.42
CA ASP A 169 -2.92 0.70 -21.20
C ASP A 169 -2.30 0.13 -19.90
N PHE A 170 -0.98 0.19 -19.78
CA PHE A 170 -0.25 -0.07 -18.54
C PHE A 170 0.82 0.98 -18.29
N TYR A 171 1.35 1.05 -17.08
CA TYR A 171 2.40 1.99 -16.72
C TYR A 171 3.79 1.34 -16.75
N LEU A 172 4.78 2.13 -17.17
CA LEU A 172 6.19 1.86 -16.98
C LEU A 172 6.72 2.76 -15.87
N ILE A 173 7.32 2.15 -14.85
CA ILE A 173 8.00 2.82 -13.73
C ILE A 173 9.48 2.45 -13.73
N PRO A 174 10.37 3.23 -13.08
CA PRO A 174 11.78 2.86 -12.91
C PRO A 174 11.93 1.47 -12.29
N ASP A 175 12.93 0.72 -12.74
CA ASP A 175 13.30 -0.59 -12.17
C ASP A 175 14.36 -0.47 -11.05
N GLY A 176 14.83 0.73 -10.76
CA GLY A 176 15.94 1.02 -9.83
C GLY A 176 17.34 0.81 -10.44
N LYS A 177 17.44 0.22 -11.63
CA LYS A 177 18.72 -0.13 -12.30
C LYS A 177 19.06 0.73 -13.52
N GLY A 178 18.13 1.53 -14.00
CA GLY A 178 18.30 2.43 -15.15
C GLY A 178 17.28 2.16 -16.26
N ASN A 179 16.64 1.01 -16.23
CA ASN A 179 15.56 0.62 -17.13
C ASN A 179 14.17 0.85 -16.49
N TRP A 180 13.18 0.25 -17.07
CA TRP A 180 11.77 0.41 -16.70
C TRP A 180 11.14 -0.96 -16.48
N LYS A 181 10.13 -1.02 -15.60
CA LYS A 181 9.32 -2.22 -15.38
C LYS A 181 7.83 -1.90 -15.44
N LYS A 182 7.04 -2.90 -15.78
CA LYS A 182 5.58 -2.80 -15.89
C LYS A 182 4.93 -2.74 -14.51
N THR A 183 3.88 -1.92 -14.41
CA THR A 183 2.96 -1.91 -13.27
C THR A 183 1.58 -1.38 -13.68
N ASP A 184 0.55 -1.68 -12.90
CA ASP A 184 -0.75 -1.02 -13.01
C ASP A 184 -1.49 -0.99 -11.66
N PRO A 185 -1.31 0.05 -10.84
CA PRO A 185 -2.00 0.16 -9.55
C PRO A 185 -3.52 0.35 -9.64
N ARG A 186 -4.04 0.70 -10.84
CA ARG A 186 -5.48 0.87 -11.05
C ARG A 186 -6.23 -0.44 -10.86
N ILE A 187 -5.63 -1.56 -11.26
CA ILE A 187 -6.19 -2.91 -11.13
C ILE A 187 -6.41 -3.24 -9.65
N ASP A 188 -5.41 -2.99 -8.79
CA ASP A 188 -5.51 -3.21 -7.35
C ASP A 188 -6.58 -2.30 -6.72
N GLN A 189 -6.61 -1.03 -7.13
CA GLN A 189 -7.60 -0.07 -6.64
C GLN A 189 -9.02 -0.46 -7.04
N GLN A 190 -9.23 -0.92 -8.26
CA GLN A 190 -10.54 -1.37 -8.75
C GLN A 190 -11.01 -2.62 -8.01
N ARG A 191 -10.11 -3.62 -7.82
CA ARG A 191 -10.44 -4.85 -7.09
C ARG A 191 -10.91 -4.56 -5.67
N ILE A 192 -10.10 -3.83 -4.90
CA ILE A 192 -10.45 -3.51 -3.51
C ILE A 192 -11.73 -2.68 -3.41
N THR A 193 -11.92 -1.72 -4.33
CA THR A 193 -13.14 -0.90 -4.37
C THR A 193 -14.37 -1.75 -4.63
N LYS A 194 -14.33 -2.65 -5.63
CA LYS A 194 -15.44 -3.55 -5.98
C LYS A 194 -15.81 -4.45 -4.79
N ILE A 195 -14.81 -5.10 -4.17
CA ILE A 195 -15.06 -6.01 -3.04
C ILE A 195 -15.58 -5.22 -1.83
N ASN A 196 -15.03 -4.03 -1.55
CA ASN A 196 -15.49 -3.20 -0.45
C ASN A 196 -16.94 -2.74 -0.62
N GLN A 197 -17.34 -2.36 -1.84
CA GLN A 197 -18.74 -1.99 -2.16
C GLN A 197 -19.68 -3.18 -1.99
N ALA A 198 -19.29 -4.37 -2.45
CA ALA A 198 -20.07 -5.61 -2.29
C ALA A 198 -20.24 -6.01 -0.80
N ASN A 199 -19.39 -5.51 0.10
CA ASN A 199 -19.42 -5.75 1.53
C ASN A 199 -19.81 -4.48 2.34
N ASN A 200 -20.67 -3.64 1.80
CA ASN A 200 -21.22 -2.45 2.47
C ASN A 200 -20.16 -1.49 3.05
N GLY A 201 -18.97 -1.44 2.46
CA GLY A 201 -17.87 -0.58 2.91
C GLY A 201 -17.09 -1.10 4.12
N GLN A 202 -17.37 -2.29 4.61
CA GLN A 202 -16.77 -2.84 5.84
C GLN A 202 -15.38 -3.47 5.63
N LEU A 203 -15.04 -3.86 4.40
CA LEU A 203 -13.77 -4.52 4.10
C LEU A 203 -12.56 -3.68 4.51
N LEU A 204 -12.55 -2.38 4.24
CA LEU A 204 -11.39 -1.53 4.53
C LEU A 204 -11.07 -1.45 6.03
N GLY A 205 -12.08 -1.44 6.89
CA GLY A 205 -11.92 -1.52 8.35
C GLY A 205 -11.28 -2.83 8.79
N LEU A 206 -11.81 -3.95 8.29
CA LEU A 206 -11.27 -5.28 8.56
C LEU A 206 -9.84 -5.43 8.01
N MET A 207 -9.57 -4.93 6.80
CA MET A 207 -8.24 -4.96 6.19
C MET A 207 -7.21 -4.22 7.07
N ARG A 208 -7.54 -3.02 7.56
CA ARG A 208 -6.66 -2.29 8.48
C ARG A 208 -6.43 -3.03 9.79
N LEU A 209 -7.48 -3.59 10.38
CA LEU A 209 -7.37 -4.38 11.60
C LEU A 209 -6.44 -5.59 11.42
N MET A 210 -6.60 -6.33 10.32
CA MET A 210 -5.77 -7.49 10.01
C MET A 210 -4.33 -7.09 9.65
N LYS A 211 -4.10 -5.94 9.02
CA LYS A 211 -2.73 -5.39 8.82
C LYS A 211 -2.06 -5.04 10.14
N TYR A 212 -2.82 -4.52 11.13
CA TYR A 212 -2.29 -4.33 12.48
C TYR A 212 -1.87 -5.67 13.09
N TRP A 213 -2.75 -6.69 13.05
CA TRP A 213 -2.43 -8.04 13.50
C TRP A 213 -1.17 -8.60 12.80
N LYS A 214 -1.10 -8.49 11.47
CA LYS A 214 0.08 -8.90 10.69
C LYS A 214 1.35 -8.24 11.19
N LYS A 215 1.32 -6.92 11.42
CA LYS A 215 2.46 -6.15 11.91
C LYS A 215 2.96 -6.67 13.27
N GLN A 216 2.05 -7.01 14.18
CA GLN A 216 2.38 -7.53 15.51
C GLN A 216 2.88 -8.98 15.50
N LYS A 217 2.29 -9.83 14.68
CA LYS A 217 2.49 -11.29 14.72
C LYS A 217 3.46 -11.81 13.66
N TRP A 218 3.36 -11.28 12.45
CA TRP A 218 4.18 -11.70 11.31
C TRP A 218 5.31 -10.70 10.98
N GLY A 219 5.25 -9.48 11.51
CA GLY A 219 6.25 -8.45 11.28
C GLY A 219 6.40 -8.10 9.80
N ASN A 220 7.65 -7.95 9.36
CA ASN A 220 8.00 -7.63 7.98
C ASN A 220 8.36 -8.87 7.14
N ARG A 221 8.07 -10.08 7.62
CA ARG A 221 8.38 -11.34 6.91
C ARG A 221 7.63 -11.49 5.58
N ILE A 222 6.48 -10.84 5.45
CA ILE A 222 5.77 -10.72 4.17
C ILE A 222 5.44 -9.26 3.89
N SER A 223 5.35 -8.91 2.60
CA SER A 223 4.96 -7.57 2.18
C SER A 223 3.50 -7.28 2.55
N SER A 224 3.17 -5.99 2.70
CA SER A 224 1.76 -5.58 2.87
C SER A 224 0.93 -5.92 1.63
N TYR A 225 1.54 -5.86 0.45
CA TYR A 225 0.87 -6.18 -0.81
C TYR A 225 0.44 -7.66 -0.85
N MET A 226 1.37 -8.58 -0.57
CA MET A 226 1.04 -10.00 -0.49
C MET A 226 -0.07 -10.28 0.54
N PHE A 227 0.01 -9.64 1.72
CA PHE A 227 -1.00 -9.82 2.76
C PHE A 227 -2.39 -9.31 2.35
N GLU A 228 -2.46 -8.11 1.74
CA GLU A 228 -3.70 -7.57 1.19
C GLU A 228 -4.26 -8.48 0.09
N THR A 229 -3.39 -9.03 -0.79
CA THR A 229 -3.79 -9.98 -1.84
C THR A 229 -4.42 -11.23 -1.24
N MET A 230 -3.82 -11.84 -0.22
CA MET A 230 -4.40 -13.01 0.47
C MET A 230 -5.80 -12.73 1.03
N ILE A 231 -6.02 -11.56 1.63
CA ILE A 231 -7.33 -11.17 2.14
C ILE A 231 -8.34 -10.99 0.99
N LEU A 232 -7.92 -10.34 -0.10
CA LEU A 232 -8.79 -10.14 -1.26
C LEU A 232 -9.12 -11.45 -1.97
N ASP A 233 -8.17 -12.41 -2.05
CA ASP A 233 -8.41 -13.76 -2.57
C ASP A 233 -9.47 -14.52 -1.75
N TYR A 234 -9.43 -14.37 -0.42
CA TYR A 234 -10.49 -14.89 0.44
C TYR A 234 -11.85 -14.25 0.13
N MET A 235 -11.87 -12.94 -0.03
CA MET A 235 -13.09 -12.17 -0.25
C MET A 235 -13.68 -12.32 -1.65
N ASP A 236 -12.93 -12.81 -2.63
CA ASP A 236 -13.51 -13.16 -3.95
C ASP A 236 -14.53 -14.29 -3.88
N CYS A 237 -14.43 -15.16 -2.85
CA CYS A 237 -15.32 -16.32 -2.64
C CYS A 237 -16.19 -16.20 -1.38
N HIS A 238 -16.01 -15.16 -0.56
CA HIS A 238 -16.71 -15.01 0.72
C HIS A 238 -17.22 -13.58 0.89
N SER A 239 -18.31 -13.44 1.66
CA SER A 239 -18.82 -12.14 2.10
C SER A 239 -18.59 -11.98 3.60
N LEU A 240 -18.51 -10.73 4.05
CA LEU A 240 -18.41 -10.42 5.48
C LEU A 240 -19.73 -10.74 6.19
N SER A 241 -19.60 -11.25 7.41
CA SER A 241 -20.76 -11.61 8.26
C SER A 241 -21.47 -10.39 8.85
N GLY A 242 -20.80 -9.23 8.86
CA GLY A 242 -21.22 -8.03 9.59
C GLY A 242 -20.81 -8.03 11.07
N PHE A 243 -20.20 -9.12 11.55
CA PHE A 243 -19.67 -9.24 12.91
C PHE A 243 -18.15 -9.33 12.87
N ILE A 244 -17.48 -8.27 13.27
CA ILE A 244 -16.01 -8.14 13.19
C ILE A 244 -15.26 -9.33 13.83
N SER A 245 -15.75 -9.85 14.95
CA SER A 245 -15.14 -11.00 15.63
C SER A 245 -15.20 -12.28 14.79
N GLN A 246 -16.32 -12.53 14.10
CA GLN A 246 -16.46 -13.67 13.21
C GLN A 246 -15.60 -13.52 11.97
N ASP A 247 -15.56 -12.33 11.37
CA ASP A 247 -14.78 -12.05 10.17
C ASP A 247 -13.29 -12.19 10.43
N VAL A 248 -12.79 -11.68 11.59
CA VAL A 248 -11.40 -11.88 12.02
C VAL A 248 -11.09 -13.37 12.23
N SER A 249 -11.97 -14.12 12.91
CA SER A 249 -11.77 -15.55 13.15
C SER A 249 -11.70 -16.33 11.83
N SER A 250 -12.60 -16.05 10.90
CA SER A 250 -12.63 -16.69 9.56
C SER A 250 -11.38 -16.38 8.76
N LEU A 251 -10.90 -15.13 8.78
CA LEU A 251 -9.66 -14.76 8.11
C LEU A 251 -8.44 -15.42 8.75
N LEU A 252 -8.36 -15.52 10.07
CA LEU A 252 -7.25 -16.22 10.74
C LEU A 252 -7.21 -17.70 10.38
N ALA A 253 -8.37 -18.36 10.31
CA ALA A 253 -8.49 -19.74 9.84
C ALA A 253 -7.97 -19.89 8.40
N TYR A 254 -8.41 -19.01 7.49
CA TYR A 254 -7.97 -18.98 6.11
C TYR A 254 -6.46 -18.74 6.00
N LEU A 255 -5.93 -17.69 6.63
CA LEU A 255 -4.51 -17.30 6.58
C LEU A 255 -3.59 -18.40 7.10
N SER A 256 -4.03 -19.22 8.07
CA SER A 256 -3.25 -20.35 8.59
C SER A 256 -2.96 -21.43 7.55
N ASN A 257 -3.74 -21.46 6.48
CA ASN A 257 -3.56 -22.37 5.36
C ASN A 257 -2.99 -21.64 4.12
N ALA A 258 -3.56 -20.50 3.79
CA ALA A 258 -3.18 -19.73 2.61
C ALA A 258 -1.69 -19.33 2.57
N ILE A 259 -1.08 -19.04 3.73
CA ILE A 259 0.36 -18.70 3.81
C ILE A 259 1.28 -19.84 3.34
N LYS A 260 0.81 -21.06 3.34
CA LYS A 260 1.58 -22.25 2.87
C LYS A 260 1.55 -22.39 1.34
N MET A 261 0.58 -21.76 0.71
CA MET A 261 0.31 -21.89 -0.73
C MET A 261 0.99 -20.76 -1.53
N PRO A 262 1.14 -20.89 -2.85
CA PRO A 262 1.47 -19.77 -3.73
C PRO A 262 0.40 -18.66 -3.60
N VAL A 263 0.85 -17.41 -3.63
CA VAL A 263 -0.01 -16.22 -3.69
C VAL A 263 0.34 -15.48 -4.97
N TYR A 264 -0.54 -15.49 -5.95
CA TYR A 264 -0.25 -14.88 -7.24
C TYR A 264 -0.65 -13.40 -7.28
N ASP A 265 0.17 -12.60 -7.94
CA ASP A 265 -0.17 -11.21 -8.23
C ASP A 265 -1.42 -11.13 -9.09
N TYR A 266 -2.47 -10.47 -8.56
CA TYR A 266 -3.74 -10.30 -9.27
C TYR A 266 -3.60 -9.54 -10.61
N LYS A 267 -2.58 -8.67 -10.71
CA LYS A 267 -2.23 -7.97 -11.96
C LYS A 267 -1.55 -8.88 -13.00
N ASN A 268 -1.18 -10.08 -12.62
CA ASN A 268 -0.41 -11.02 -13.46
C ASN A 268 0.91 -10.41 -13.98
N ILE A 269 1.59 -9.64 -13.13
CA ILE A 269 2.88 -8.99 -13.44
C ILE A 269 4.03 -9.63 -12.66
N GLN A 270 3.87 -9.82 -11.33
CA GLN A 270 4.94 -10.25 -10.44
C GLN A 270 4.94 -11.78 -10.19
N GLY A 271 4.02 -12.52 -10.76
CA GLY A 271 3.92 -13.97 -10.55
C GLY A 271 3.60 -14.34 -9.10
N ASN A 272 4.32 -15.29 -8.53
CA ASN A 272 4.11 -15.75 -7.15
C ASN A 272 4.78 -14.79 -6.15
N LEU A 273 3.97 -14.12 -5.34
CA LEU A 273 4.40 -13.20 -4.29
C LEU A 273 4.95 -13.91 -3.04
N ASN A 274 4.60 -15.20 -2.85
CA ASN A 274 4.98 -15.98 -1.68
C ASN A 274 6.30 -16.72 -1.89
N THR A 275 7.39 -16.03 -1.66
CA THR A 275 8.77 -16.54 -1.79
C THR A 275 9.35 -17.06 -0.47
N LEU A 276 8.54 -17.22 0.57
CA LEU A 276 8.97 -17.70 1.88
C LEU A 276 9.51 -19.12 1.84
N SER A 277 10.46 -19.39 2.74
CA SER A 277 10.92 -20.75 3.01
C SER A 277 9.80 -21.64 3.57
N ILE A 278 9.94 -22.95 3.43
CA ILE A 278 8.99 -23.92 4.02
C ILE A 278 8.93 -23.76 5.55
N ALA A 279 10.04 -23.45 6.19
CA ALA A 279 10.12 -23.24 7.63
C ALA A 279 9.32 -21.99 8.06
N ASP A 280 9.53 -20.85 7.37
CA ASP A 280 8.78 -19.62 7.63
C ASP A 280 7.28 -19.81 7.40
N LYS A 281 6.89 -20.47 6.31
CA LYS A 281 5.49 -20.80 6.02
C LYS A 281 4.84 -21.59 7.15
N LYS A 282 5.53 -22.59 7.70
CA LYS A 282 5.03 -23.42 8.82
C LYS A 282 4.88 -22.59 10.09
N GLU A 283 5.87 -21.76 10.41
CA GLU A 283 5.85 -20.91 11.59
C GLU A 283 4.70 -19.88 11.52
N LEU A 284 4.59 -19.12 10.41
CA LEU A 284 3.53 -18.12 10.23
C LEU A 284 2.13 -18.76 10.26
N ALA A 285 2.00 -19.95 9.67
CA ALA A 285 0.75 -20.72 9.71
C ALA A 285 0.39 -21.14 11.15
N ALA A 286 1.36 -21.56 11.95
CA ALA A 286 1.15 -21.94 13.35
C ALA A 286 0.70 -20.74 14.19
N ILE A 287 1.28 -19.56 13.98
CA ILE A 287 0.87 -18.31 14.65
C ILE A 287 -0.60 -17.99 14.32
N ALA A 288 -0.97 -17.98 13.03
CA ALA A 288 -2.34 -17.71 12.62
C ALA A 288 -3.33 -18.73 13.17
N LYS A 289 -2.96 -20.03 13.18
CA LYS A 289 -3.79 -21.11 13.72
C LYS A 289 -3.99 -20.98 15.24
N ASN A 290 -2.95 -20.62 15.98
CA ASN A 290 -3.06 -20.37 17.42
C ASN A 290 -4.04 -19.21 17.71
N ASP A 291 -3.88 -18.09 16.99
CA ASP A 291 -4.74 -16.93 17.18
C ASP A 291 -6.18 -17.19 16.70
N TRP A 292 -6.37 -18.02 15.64
CA TRP A 292 -7.69 -18.54 15.29
C TRP A 292 -8.34 -19.34 16.41
N THR A 293 -7.60 -20.23 17.08
CA THR A 293 -8.11 -21.01 18.21
C THR A 293 -8.57 -20.09 19.35
N LEU A 294 -7.78 -19.05 19.67
CA LEU A 294 -8.17 -18.05 20.67
C LEU A 294 -9.41 -17.26 20.25
N ALA A 295 -9.50 -16.85 18.98
CA ALA A 295 -10.66 -16.14 18.43
C ALA A 295 -11.93 -16.99 18.50
N PHE A 296 -11.85 -18.26 18.14
CA PHE A 296 -12.97 -19.21 18.23
C PHE A 296 -13.45 -19.38 19.69
N GLN A 297 -12.51 -19.53 20.64
CA GLN A 297 -12.84 -19.58 22.06
C GLN A 297 -13.51 -18.29 22.55
N ALA A 298 -13.04 -17.13 22.08
CA ALA A 298 -13.62 -15.84 22.44
C ALA A 298 -15.05 -15.70 21.92
N ILE A 299 -15.34 -16.18 20.72
CA ILE A 299 -16.68 -16.15 20.13
C ILE A 299 -17.64 -17.03 20.92
N ILE A 300 -17.26 -18.27 21.27
CA ILE A 300 -18.11 -19.19 22.07
C ILE A 300 -18.41 -18.61 23.44
N ARG A 301 -17.47 -17.88 24.03
CA ARG A 301 -17.62 -17.26 25.36
C ARG A 301 -18.31 -15.89 25.32
N ASN A 302 -18.58 -15.34 24.17
CA ASN A 302 -19.26 -14.05 24.04
C ASN A 302 -20.78 -14.21 24.25
N THR A 303 -21.18 -14.46 25.48
CA THR A 303 -22.56 -14.55 25.94
C THR A 303 -22.88 -13.37 26.86
N ASP A 304 -24.15 -13.11 27.15
CA ASP A 304 -24.61 -11.95 27.92
C ASP A 304 -24.17 -11.92 29.40
N ARG A 305 -23.41 -12.91 29.87
CA ARG A 305 -22.89 -12.94 31.23
C ARG A 305 -21.57 -12.15 31.33
N PHE A 306 -21.47 -11.28 32.33
CA PHE A 306 -20.30 -10.45 32.62
C PHE A 306 -18.97 -11.21 32.55
N GLU A 307 -18.85 -12.33 33.28
CA GLU A 307 -17.62 -13.13 33.34
C GLU A 307 -17.22 -13.67 31.96
N ASN A 308 -18.20 -14.01 31.12
CA ASN A 308 -17.97 -14.51 29.78
C ASN A 308 -17.49 -13.42 28.82
N ILE A 309 -18.08 -12.21 28.88
CA ILE A 309 -17.67 -11.07 28.07
C ILE A 309 -16.24 -10.63 28.45
N SER A 310 -15.95 -10.54 29.74
CA SER A 310 -14.61 -10.18 30.24
C SER A 310 -13.56 -11.19 29.76
N THR A 311 -13.87 -12.49 29.82
CA THR A 311 -13.00 -13.55 29.33
C THR A 311 -12.83 -13.46 27.79
N ALA A 312 -13.90 -13.22 27.04
CA ALA A 312 -13.82 -13.04 25.58
C ALA A 312 -12.92 -11.87 25.19
N ILE A 313 -13.09 -10.71 25.84
CA ILE A 313 -12.22 -9.52 25.63
C ILE A 313 -10.75 -9.84 25.96
N SER A 314 -10.52 -10.60 27.03
CA SER A 314 -9.16 -11.02 27.41
C SER A 314 -8.51 -11.95 26.36
N LEU A 315 -9.28 -12.81 25.70
CA LEU A 315 -8.79 -13.65 24.61
C LEU A 315 -8.45 -12.82 23.38
N TRP A 316 -9.28 -11.84 23.01
CA TRP A 316 -8.98 -10.90 21.93
C TRP A 316 -7.73 -10.07 22.22
N LYS A 317 -7.52 -9.68 23.48
CA LYS A 317 -6.27 -9.01 23.90
C LYS A 317 -5.03 -9.88 23.66
N LYS A 318 -5.08 -11.19 23.88
CA LYS A 318 -3.96 -12.10 23.55
C LYS A 318 -3.64 -12.13 22.06
N ILE A 319 -4.65 -11.93 21.20
CA ILE A 319 -4.50 -11.89 19.75
C ILE A 319 -3.90 -10.55 19.30
N PHE A 320 -4.46 -9.41 19.75
CA PHE A 320 -4.10 -8.08 19.28
C PHE A 320 -3.06 -7.33 20.14
N GLY A 321 -2.70 -7.90 21.28
CA GLY A 321 -1.68 -7.33 22.19
C GLY A 321 -2.25 -6.39 23.25
N ASP A 322 -1.36 -5.81 24.05
CA ASP A 322 -1.69 -5.05 25.25
C ASP A 322 -2.52 -3.78 25.02
N LYS A 323 -2.48 -3.25 23.81
CA LYS A 323 -3.27 -2.08 23.41
C LYS A 323 -4.75 -2.38 23.18
N PHE A 324 -5.10 -3.66 23.03
CA PHE A 324 -6.52 -4.04 22.97
C PHE A 324 -7.18 -3.77 24.33
N PRO A 325 -8.39 -3.15 24.37
CA PRO A 325 -9.03 -2.72 25.62
C PRO A 325 -9.22 -3.86 26.63
N ASN A 326 -9.21 -3.51 27.91
CA ASN A 326 -9.72 -4.41 28.94
C ASN A 326 -11.24 -4.18 29.11
N TYR A 327 -11.94 -5.17 29.67
CA TYR A 327 -13.33 -4.99 30.04
C TYR A 327 -13.50 -3.79 31.00
N GLY A 328 -14.46 -2.91 30.73
CA GLY A 328 -14.77 -1.76 31.58
C GLY A 328 -13.78 -0.59 31.55
N LYS A 329 -12.77 -0.65 30.69
CA LYS A 329 -11.77 0.44 30.51
C LYS A 329 -11.90 1.13 29.17
#